data_7d4cf1107d4d1bb0c346d4c0fe873cdf
#
_entry.id   7d4cf1107d4d1bb0c346d4c0fe873cdf
#
_cell.length_a   1.000
_cell.length_b   1.000
_cell.length_c   1.000
_cell.angle_alpha   90.00
_cell.angle_beta   90.00
_cell.angle_gamma   90.00
#
_symmetry.space_group_name_H-M   'P 1'
#
loop_
_entity.id
_entity.type
_entity.pdbx_description
1 polymer ?
#
loop_
_entity_poly.entity_id
_entity_poly.type
_entity_poly.pdbx_seq_one_letter_code
_entity_poly.pdbx_strand_id
1 'polypeptide(L)'
;MIKVQVKSFAKDTTVISKEDEAANQLKDNLQEELASCPEAKGIIYIMTSIRIFGQKRNDIDMLVMGFIDNLTLKNVNTKNYGVVKELDIRSFICNIELKSHSASSIKREGTDYIISYFGIPHNASQQCNEAKFSLFNHLNSQLYIKPFICDILWLNGLSKTDLSYMRGSVIDNALHRGFKFRDLVNVILQQANVMKIDSNHFCL
;
A
#
# COMPACT_ATOMS: atom_id res chain seq x y z
N MET A 1 6.78 -2.96 20.84
CA MET A 1 5.83 -3.75 20.01
C MET A 1 5.01 -2.82 19.15
N ILE A 2 4.84 -3.12 17.87
CA ILE A 2 3.98 -2.38 16.95
C ILE A 2 2.55 -2.90 17.08
N LYS A 3 1.58 -1.97 17.19
CA LYS A 3 0.14 -2.28 17.25
C LYS A 3 -0.48 -2.06 15.88
N VAL A 4 -1.19 -3.04 15.32
CA VAL A 4 -1.93 -2.88 14.07
C VAL A 4 -3.42 -2.78 14.38
N GLN A 5 -4.07 -1.71 13.91
CA GLN A 5 -5.49 -1.42 14.14
C GLN A 5 -6.24 -1.30 12.83
N VAL A 6 -7.39 -1.97 12.72
CA VAL A 6 -8.32 -1.81 11.60
C VAL A 6 -9.49 -0.95 12.04
N LYS A 7 -9.90 -0.01 11.18
CA LYS A 7 -11.09 0.82 11.35
C LYS A 7 -11.85 0.90 10.03
N SER A 8 -13.08 0.39 10.03
CA SER A 8 -13.99 0.52 8.88
C SER A 8 -14.83 1.79 8.98
N PHE A 9 -15.05 2.44 7.83
CA PHE A 9 -15.95 3.57 7.65
C PHE A 9 -17.14 3.21 6.77
N ALA A 10 -17.39 1.91 6.55
CA ALA A 10 -18.56 1.43 5.83
C ALA A 10 -19.87 1.96 6.47
N LYS A 11 -20.85 2.31 5.61
CA LYS A 11 -22.15 2.79 6.09
C LYS A 11 -22.99 1.70 6.73
N ASP A 12 -22.89 0.48 6.20
CA ASP A 12 -23.58 -0.70 6.71
C ASP A 12 -22.54 -1.60 7.39
N THR A 13 -22.70 -1.77 8.69
CA THR A 13 -21.80 -2.61 9.51
C THR A 13 -22.34 -4.03 9.69
N THR A 14 -23.50 -4.35 9.12
CA THR A 14 -24.11 -5.69 9.23
C THR A 14 -23.51 -6.70 8.27
N VAL A 15 -22.86 -6.22 7.18
CA VAL A 15 -22.19 -7.04 6.18
C VAL A 15 -20.71 -6.65 6.15
N ILE A 16 -19.85 -7.64 6.34
CA ILE A 16 -18.40 -7.44 6.19
C ILE A 16 -18.09 -7.20 4.71
N SER A 17 -17.50 -6.06 4.40
CA SER A 17 -17.10 -5.75 3.02
C SER A 17 -15.85 -6.54 2.62
N LYS A 18 -15.58 -6.62 1.29
CA LYS A 18 -14.34 -7.23 0.79
C LYS A 18 -13.11 -6.47 1.24
N GLU A 19 -13.24 -5.16 1.37
CA GLU A 19 -12.18 -4.27 1.89
C GLU A 19 -11.90 -4.58 3.36
N ASP A 20 -12.93 -4.83 4.17
CA ASP A 20 -12.78 -5.17 5.59
C ASP A 20 -12.17 -6.56 5.78
N GLU A 21 -12.57 -7.55 4.97
CA GLU A 21 -11.95 -8.88 4.96
C GLU A 21 -10.45 -8.77 4.60
N ALA A 22 -10.12 -8.03 3.54
CA ALA A 22 -8.76 -7.81 3.11
C ALA A 22 -7.94 -7.06 4.18
N ALA A 23 -8.53 -6.05 4.84
CA ALA A 23 -7.88 -5.29 5.91
C ALA A 23 -7.55 -6.17 7.12
N ASN A 24 -8.44 -7.08 7.51
CA ASN A 24 -8.18 -8.02 8.59
C ASN A 24 -7.08 -9.02 8.21
N GLN A 25 -7.07 -9.53 6.98
CA GLN A 25 -5.99 -10.37 6.47
C GLN A 25 -4.64 -9.63 6.48
N LEU A 26 -4.62 -8.37 6.04
CA LEU A 26 -3.43 -7.53 6.08
C LEU A 26 -2.95 -7.31 7.50
N LYS A 27 -3.85 -7.01 8.44
CA LYS A 27 -3.51 -6.86 9.86
C LYS A 27 -2.82 -8.09 10.40
N ASP A 28 -3.36 -9.29 10.15
CA ASP A 28 -2.81 -10.54 10.68
C ASP A 28 -1.42 -10.80 10.10
N ASN A 29 -1.23 -10.61 8.78
CA ASN A 29 0.07 -10.73 8.12
C ASN A 29 1.11 -9.74 8.69
N LEU A 30 0.72 -8.47 8.91
CA LEU A 30 1.62 -7.47 9.47
C LEU A 30 1.96 -7.78 10.94
N GLN A 31 1.00 -8.21 11.75
CA GLN A 31 1.25 -8.56 13.14
C GLN A 31 2.18 -9.75 13.27
N GLU A 32 2.00 -10.80 12.47
CA GLU A 32 2.88 -11.97 12.44
C GLU A 32 4.32 -11.60 12.09
N GLU A 33 4.52 -10.82 11.02
CA GLU A 33 5.86 -10.44 10.57
C GLU A 33 6.55 -9.49 11.56
N LEU A 34 5.82 -8.48 12.05
CA LEU A 34 6.37 -7.48 12.98
C LEU A 34 6.59 -8.02 14.40
N ALA A 35 6.00 -9.16 14.77
CA ALA A 35 6.30 -9.84 16.02
C ALA A 35 7.78 -10.28 16.12
N SER A 36 8.45 -10.48 14.99
CA SER A 36 9.88 -10.78 14.93
C SER A 36 10.79 -9.57 15.24
N CYS A 37 10.22 -8.37 15.39
CA CYS A 37 10.93 -7.12 15.67
C CYS A 37 10.56 -6.58 17.05
N PRO A 38 11.02 -7.20 18.18
CA PRO A 38 10.56 -6.86 19.53
C PRO A 38 10.92 -5.45 19.97
N GLU A 39 12.01 -4.89 19.47
CA GLU A 39 12.46 -3.52 19.78
C GLU A 39 11.63 -2.44 19.06
N ALA A 40 10.96 -2.79 17.97
CA ALA A 40 10.13 -1.87 17.21
C ALA A 40 8.85 -1.53 17.99
N LYS A 41 8.53 -0.23 18.03
CA LYS A 41 7.34 0.30 18.71
C LYS A 41 6.55 1.17 17.74
N GLY A 42 5.26 1.33 18.00
CA GLY A 42 4.45 2.22 17.20
C GLY A 42 3.07 1.67 16.87
N ILE A 43 2.48 2.26 15.84
CA ILE A 43 1.13 1.90 15.42
C ILE A 43 1.02 1.93 13.89
N ILE A 44 0.28 0.96 13.35
CA ILE A 44 -0.16 0.95 11.96
C ILE A 44 -1.70 0.98 11.97
N TYR A 45 -2.26 1.98 11.32
CA TYR A 45 -3.70 2.07 11.07
C TYR A 45 -4.01 1.54 9.68
N ILE A 46 -5.02 0.69 9.58
CA ILE A 46 -5.63 0.23 8.33
C ILE A 46 -7.07 0.73 8.36
N MET A 47 -7.41 1.61 7.45
CA MET A 47 -8.74 2.21 7.38
C MET A 47 -9.38 1.84 6.04
N THR A 48 -10.64 1.39 6.06
CA THR A 48 -11.37 0.93 4.88
C THR A 48 -12.59 1.78 4.58
N SER A 49 -13.07 1.75 3.34
CA SER A 49 -14.31 2.39 2.90
C SER A 49 -14.37 3.89 3.21
N ILE A 50 -13.23 4.58 3.05
CA ILE A 50 -13.13 6.01 3.37
C ILE A 50 -13.79 6.82 2.27
N ARG A 51 -14.59 7.81 2.66
CA ARG A 51 -15.20 8.76 1.72
C ARG A 51 -14.60 10.15 1.89
N ILE A 52 -14.16 10.71 0.78
CA ILE A 52 -13.68 12.09 0.69
C ILE A 52 -14.60 12.88 -0.23
N PHE A 53 -15.15 13.97 0.28
CA PHE A 53 -16.11 14.79 -0.48
C PHE A 53 -15.40 15.86 -1.30
N GLY A 54 -16.03 16.26 -2.42
CA GLY A 54 -15.54 17.35 -3.25
C GLY A 54 -14.33 16.99 -4.11
N GLN A 55 -14.02 15.70 -4.28
CA GLN A 55 -12.92 15.22 -5.12
C GLN A 55 -13.45 14.43 -6.32
N LYS A 56 -12.63 14.31 -7.38
CA LYS A 56 -12.97 13.53 -8.59
C LYS A 56 -13.27 12.08 -8.24
N ARG A 57 -12.43 11.49 -7.38
CA ARG A 57 -12.66 10.19 -6.76
C ARG A 57 -12.97 10.40 -5.28
N ASN A 58 -14.12 9.95 -4.85
CA ASN A 58 -14.64 10.22 -3.51
C ASN A 58 -14.62 8.99 -2.59
N ASP A 59 -14.21 7.86 -3.08
CA ASP A 59 -14.08 6.59 -2.37
C ASP A 59 -12.62 6.11 -2.40
N ILE A 60 -12.14 5.70 -1.25
CA ILE A 60 -10.84 5.08 -1.01
C ILE A 60 -11.12 3.69 -0.43
N ASP A 61 -10.67 2.65 -1.12
CA ASP A 61 -10.87 1.27 -0.67
C ASP A 61 -10.16 1.04 0.67
N MET A 62 -8.87 1.40 0.72
CA MET A 62 -8.08 1.24 1.94
C MET A 62 -6.96 2.28 2.04
N LEU A 63 -6.75 2.80 3.25
CA LEU A 63 -5.63 3.67 3.61
C LEU A 63 -4.83 3.02 4.73
N VAL A 64 -3.53 2.88 4.53
CA VAL A 64 -2.60 2.34 5.54
C VAL A 64 -1.64 3.44 5.96
N MET A 65 -1.56 3.71 7.27
CA MET A 65 -0.64 4.70 7.83
C MET A 65 0.18 4.06 8.94
N GLY A 66 1.50 4.18 8.84
CA GLY A 66 2.44 3.70 9.85
C GLY A 66 3.15 4.85 10.55
N PHE A 67 3.30 4.72 11.88
CA PHE A 67 4.13 5.57 12.74
C PHE A 67 4.93 4.63 13.64
N ILE A 68 6.23 4.49 13.35
CA ILE A 68 7.05 3.40 13.88
C ILE A 68 8.38 3.97 14.39
N ASP A 69 8.82 3.47 15.52
CA ASP A 69 10.13 3.71 16.09
C ASP A 69 10.93 2.42 16.18
N ASN A 70 12.23 2.51 15.99
CA ASN A 70 13.19 1.41 16.13
C ASN A 70 12.91 0.20 15.20
N LEU A 71 12.42 0.46 13.99
CA LEU A 71 12.30 -0.56 12.95
C LEU A 71 13.32 -0.32 11.86
N THR A 72 14.40 -1.09 11.86
CA THR A 72 15.46 -1.00 10.86
C THR A 72 15.44 -2.24 9.95
N LEU A 73 15.35 -2.00 8.64
CA LEU A 73 15.48 -3.03 7.61
C LEU A 73 16.90 -3.04 7.05
N LYS A 74 17.42 -4.24 6.76
CA LYS A 74 18.77 -4.44 6.22
C LYS A 74 18.74 -4.80 4.73
N ASN A 75 19.75 -4.31 3.98
CA ASN A 75 19.96 -4.62 2.56
C ASN A 75 18.71 -4.38 1.71
N VAL A 76 18.23 -3.14 1.71
CA VAL A 76 16.99 -2.73 1.05
C VAL A 76 17.30 -1.93 -0.21
N ASN A 77 16.65 -2.24 -1.33
CA ASN A 77 16.78 -1.48 -2.57
C ASN A 77 15.88 -0.23 -2.53
N THR A 78 16.47 0.93 -2.78
CA THR A 78 15.79 2.22 -2.77
C THR A 78 15.86 2.90 -4.12
N LYS A 79 14.88 3.76 -4.43
CA LYS A 79 14.78 4.49 -5.69
C LYS A 79 16.00 5.39 -5.97
N ASN A 80 16.48 6.09 -4.97
CA ASN A 80 17.48 7.16 -5.13
C ASN A 80 18.92 6.78 -4.72
N TYR A 81 19.12 5.65 -4.00
CA TYR A 81 20.46 5.23 -3.55
C TYR A 81 20.82 3.77 -3.90
N GLY A 82 19.93 3.04 -4.62
CA GLY A 82 20.14 1.61 -4.85
C GLY A 82 20.03 0.81 -3.56
N VAL A 83 20.90 -0.19 -3.35
CA VAL A 83 20.89 -1.02 -2.14
C VAL A 83 21.55 -0.27 -0.99
N VAL A 84 20.76 -0.02 0.08
CA VAL A 84 21.24 0.57 1.33
C VAL A 84 21.39 -0.49 2.40
N LYS A 85 22.40 -0.37 3.27
CA LYS A 85 22.70 -1.38 4.31
C LYS A 85 21.65 -1.37 5.40
N GLU A 86 21.25 -0.19 5.87
CA GLU A 86 20.31 0.00 6.96
C GLU A 86 19.32 1.11 6.60
N LEU A 87 18.03 0.84 6.80
CA LEU A 87 16.94 1.77 6.56
C LEU A 87 15.98 1.74 7.74
N ASP A 88 15.86 2.87 8.42
CA ASP A 88 14.82 3.06 9.44
C ASP A 88 13.48 3.37 8.78
N ILE A 89 12.48 2.65 9.17
CA ILE A 89 11.10 2.91 8.81
C ILE A 89 10.45 3.69 9.95
N ARG A 90 10.08 4.96 9.71
CA ARG A 90 9.46 5.83 10.71
C ARG A 90 8.01 6.14 10.42
N SER A 91 7.71 6.55 9.19
CA SER A 91 6.32 6.87 8.83
C SER A 91 6.06 6.65 7.34
N PHE A 92 4.85 6.21 7.03
CA PHE A 92 4.39 6.08 5.66
C PHE A 92 2.87 6.24 5.57
N ILE A 93 2.40 6.64 4.39
CA ILE A 93 0.99 6.69 4.03
C ILE A 93 0.83 6.00 2.68
N CYS A 94 -0.04 5.00 2.62
CA CYS A 94 -0.33 4.24 1.41
C CYS A 94 -1.83 4.29 1.11
N ASN A 95 -2.19 4.78 -0.07
CA ASN A 95 -3.50 4.56 -0.66
C ASN A 95 -3.48 3.22 -1.37
N ILE A 96 -4.39 2.32 -1.03
CA ILE A 96 -4.49 0.98 -1.61
C ILE A 96 -5.82 0.84 -2.34
N GLU A 97 -5.75 0.58 -3.64
CA GLU A 97 -6.87 0.17 -4.48
C GLU A 97 -6.92 -1.36 -4.48
N LEU A 98 -8.04 -1.96 -4.03
CA LEU A 98 -8.19 -3.41 -3.88
C LEU A 98 -8.91 -4.01 -5.09
N LYS A 99 -8.32 -5.08 -5.66
CA LYS A 99 -8.91 -5.85 -6.75
C LYS A 99 -8.86 -7.35 -6.46
N SER A 100 -10.03 -7.98 -6.37
CA SER A 100 -10.16 -9.42 -6.02
C SER A 100 -10.41 -10.31 -7.24
N HIS A 101 -9.93 -9.93 -8.43
CA HIS A 101 -10.14 -10.64 -9.68
C HIS A 101 -9.08 -11.71 -9.89
N SER A 102 -9.48 -12.80 -10.58
CA SER A 102 -8.55 -13.86 -10.98
C SER A 102 -7.59 -13.40 -12.09
N ALA A 103 -6.49 -14.12 -12.25
CA ALA A 103 -5.48 -13.84 -13.27
C ALA A 103 -6.05 -13.75 -14.70
N SER A 104 -7.09 -14.55 -15.02
CA SER A 104 -7.74 -14.53 -16.34
C SER A 104 -8.49 -13.24 -16.66
N SER A 105 -8.86 -12.46 -15.65
CA SER A 105 -9.57 -11.18 -15.79
C SER A 105 -8.65 -9.96 -15.75
N ILE A 106 -7.34 -10.18 -15.57
CA ILE A 106 -6.35 -9.11 -15.42
C ILE A 106 -5.36 -9.20 -16.57
N LYS A 107 -5.11 -8.06 -17.23
CA LYS A 107 -4.05 -7.90 -18.23
C LYS A 107 -3.13 -6.76 -17.83
N ARG A 108 -1.86 -6.87 -18.20
CA ARG A 108 -0.92 -5.75 -18.11
C ARG A 108 -0.71 -5.14 -19.49
N GLU A 109 -0.92 -3.84 -19.61
CA GLU A 109 -0.70 -3.06 -20.83
C GLU A 109 0.29 -1.94 -20.51
N GLY A 110 1.55 -2.12 -20.97
CA GLY A 110 2.64 -1.24 -20.60
C GLY A 110 2.93 -1.29 -19.09
N THR A 111 2.65 -0.19 -18.38
CA THR A 111 2.78 -0.07 -16.92
C THR A 111 1.46 -0.28 -16.19
N ASP A 112 0.34 -0.33 -16.91
CA ASP A 112 -1.00 -0.34 -16.34
C ASP A 112 -1.58 -1.75 -16.22
N TYR A 113 -2.37 -1.96 -15.18
CA TYR A 113 -3.19 -3.15 -14.99
C TYR A 113 -4.63 -2.88 -15.39
N ILE A 114 -5.10 -3.60 -16.39
CA ILE A 114 -6.46 -3.52 -16.92
C ILE A 114 -7.26 -4.71 -16.41
N ILE A 115 -8.40 -4.46 -15.80
CA ILE A 115 -9.29 -5.47 -15.24
C ILE A 115 -10.59 -5.51 -16.01
N SER A 116 -10.99 -6.69 -16.48
CA SER A 116 -12.24 -6.86 -17.20
C SER A 116 -13.39 -7.23 -16.25
N TYR A 117 -14.43 -6.40 -16.23
CA TYR A 117 -15.71 -6.66 -15.57
C TYR A 117 -16.77 -6.92 -16.62
N PHE A 118 -17.30 -8.13 -16.68
CA PHE A 118 -18.31 -8.51 -17.69
C PHE A 118 -17.90 -8.13 -19.13
N GLY A 119 -16.61 -8.28 -19.44
CA GLY A 119 -16.06 -7.94 -20.76
C GLY A 119 -15.72 -6.45 -20.96
N ILE A 120 -16.01 -5.58 -20.00
CA ILE A 120 -15.69 -4.16 -20.05
C ILE A 120 -14.33 -3.93 -19.36
N PRO A 121 -13.32 -3.37 -20.06
CA PRO A 121 -12.02 -3.11 -19.48
C PRO A 121 -12.04 -1.86 -18.59
N HIS A 122 -11.40 -1.94 -17.43
CA HIS A 122 -11.19 -0.84 -16.48
C HIS A 122 -9.72 -0.72 -16.14
N ASN A 123 -9.15 0.47 -16.22
CA ASN A 123 -7.77 0.74 -15.85
C ASN A 123 -7.65 0.89 -14.32
N ALA A 124 -7.22 -0.20 -13.64
CA ALA A 124 -7.07 -0.20 -12.19
C ALA A 124 -5.87 0.64 -11.72
N SER A 125 -4.80 0.74 -12.51
CA SER A 125 -3.65 1.60 -12.21
C SER A 125 -4.04 3.08 -12.23
N GLN A 126 -4.83 3.49 -13.22
CA GLN A 126 -5.36 4.85 -13.27
C GLN A 126 -6.28 5.15 -12.08
N GLN A 127 -7.17 4.21 -11.72
CA GLN A 127 -8.06 4.36 -10.56
C GLN A 127 -7.27 4.57 -9.26
N CYS A 128 -6.24 3.76 -9.04
CA CYS A 128 -5.36 3.87 -7.89
C CYS A 128 -4.66 5.24 -7.82
N ASN A 129 -4.14 5.71 -8.94
CA ASN A 129 -3.48 7.01 -9.04
C ASN A 129 -4.46 8.17 -8.82
N GLU A 130 -5.66 8.11 -9.38
CA GLU A 130 -6.72 9.12 -9.16
C GLU A 130 -7.14 9.18 -7.68
N ALA A 131 -7.27 8.05 -7.01
CA ALA A 131 -7.58 7.97 -5.58
C ALA A 131 -6.48 8.63 -4.73
N LYS A 132 -5.19 8.36 -5.02
CA LYS A 132 -4.06 9.03 -4.38
C LYS A 132 -4.13 10.55 -4.50
N PHE A 133 -4.34 11.07 -5.71
CA PHE A 133 -4.42 12.52 -5.91
C PHE A 133 -5.65 13.15 -5.26
N SER A 134 -6.78 12.46 -5.25
CA SER A 134 -7.97 12.90 -4.52
C SER A 134 -7.72 13.00 -3.02
N LEU A 135 -7.07 11.99 -2.43
CA LEU A 135 -6.67 12.01 -1.03
C LEU A 135 -5.66 13.14 -0.72
N PHE A 136 -4.63 13.30 -1.56
CA PHE A 136 -3.65 14.37 -1.42
C PHE A 136 -4.31 15.76 -1.45
N ASN A 137 -5.18 16.00 -2.43
CA ASN A 137 -5.89 17.29 -2.57
C ASN A 137 -6.80 17.54 -1.36
N HIS A 138 -7.50 16.51 -0.87
CA HIS A 138 -8.35 16.63 0.31
C HIS A 138 -7.53 17.00 1.54
N LEU A 139 -6.43 16.30 1.83
CA LEU A 139 -5.55 16.59 2.96
C LEU A 139 -4.92 17.98 2.85
N ASN A 140 -4.48 18.36 1.66
CA ASN A 140 -3.91 19.70 1.43
C ASN A 140 -4.95 20.81 1.63
N SER A 141 -6.18 20.62 1.16
CA SER A 141 -7.24 21.64 1.27
C SER A 141 -7.83 21.77 2.66
N GLN A 142 -7.95 20.66 3.40
CA GLN A 142 -8.60 20.64 4.71
C GLN A 142 -7.62 20.82 5.88
N LEU A 143 -6.41 20.28 5.76
CA LEU A 143 -5.44 20.24 6.85
C LEU A 143 -4.16 21.05 6.53
N TYR A 144 -4.04 21.61 5.34
CA TYR A 144 -2.85 22.34 4.87
C TYR A 144 -1.55 21.53 4.94
N ILE A 145 -1.66 20.20 4.84
CA ILE A 145 -0.51 19.29 4.82
C ILE A 145 -0.31 18.73 3.41
N LYS A 146 0.96 18.51 3.04
CA LYS A 146 1.36 17.93 1.75
C LYS A 146 2.10 16.62 2.00
N PRO A 147 1.42 15.55 2.43
CA PRO A 147 2.07 14.30 2.73
C PRO A 147 2.55 13.61 1.45
N PHE A 148 3.63 12.84 1.55
CA PHE A 148 3.95 11.87 0.53
C PHE A 148 3.01 10.66 0.67
N ILE A 149 2.26 10.34 -0.37
CA ILE A 149 1.31 9.23 -0.41
C ILE A 149 1.77 8.23 -1.48
N CYS A 150 2.02 6.99 -1.08
CA CYS A 150 2.25 5.89 -2.01
C CYS A 150 0.92 5.38 -2.54
N ASP A 151 0.85 5.11 -3.83
CA ASP A 151 -0.27 4.40 -4.46
C ASP A 151 0.08 2.93 -4.61
N ILE A 152 -0.81 2.07 -4.18
CA ILE A 152 -0.63 0.62 -4.18
C ILE A 152 -1.85 -0.04 -4.80
N LEU A 153 -1.62 -0.87 -5.79
CA LEU A 153 -2.66 -1.71 -6.37
C LEU A 153 -2.57 -3.12 -5.77
N TRP A 154 -3.51 -3.46 -4.88
CA TRP A 154 -3.55 -4.79 -4.29
C TRP A 154 -4.40 -5.74 -5.13
N LEU A 155 -3.74 -6.59 -5.90
CA LEU A 155 -4.35 -7.64 -6.71
C LEU A 155 -4.57 -8.90 -5.86
N ASN A 156 -5.56 -8.85 -4.94
CA ASN A 156 -5.80 -9.90 -3.95
C ASN A 156 -6.27 -11.24 -4.56
N GLY A 157 -6.69 -11.24 -5.82
CA GLY A 157 -6.98 -12.46 -6.57
C GLY A 157 -5.74 -13.17 -7.15
N LEU A 158 -4.56 -12.52 -7.15
CA LEU A 158 -3.33 -13.06 -7.72
C LEU A 158 -2.41 -13.65 -6.67
N SER A 159 -1.79 -14.78 -6.98
CA SER A 159 -0.63 -15.28 -6.24
C SER A 159 0.63 -14.45 -6.57
N LYS A 160 1.69 -14.63 -5.77
CA LYS A 160 3.01 -14.03 -6.05
C LYS A 160 3.55 -14.46 -7.41
N THR A 161 3.34 -15.72 -7.77
CA THR A 161 3.77 -16.29 -9.06
C THR A 161 3.02 -15.66 -10.22
N ASP A 162 1.68 -15.53 -10.13
CA ASP A 162 0.87 -14.90 -11.17
C ASP A 162 1.31 -13.46 -11.43
N LEU A 163 1.48 -12.66 -10.36
CA LEU A 163 1.91 -11.29 -10.47
C LEU A 163 3.33 -11.19 -11.07
N SER A 164 4.26 -12.04 -10.64
CA SER A 164 5.62 -12.07 -11.18
C SER A 164 5.65 -12.43 -12.66
N TYR A 165 4.80 -13.35 -13.09
CA TYR A 165 4.67 -13.70 -14.50
C TYR A 165 4.15 -12.54 -15.35
N MET A 166 3.16 -11.80 -14.85
CA MET A 166 2.58 -10.65 -15.56
C MET A 166 3.56 -9.48 -15.68
N ARG A 167 4.31 -9.16 -14.62
CA ARG A 167 5.19 -7.99 -14.58
C ARG A 167 6.64 -8.22 -15.03
N GLY A 168 7.07 -9.48 -15.14
CA GLY A 168 8.47 -9.82 -15.43
C GLY A 168 9.40 -9.36 -14.28
N SER A 169 10.52 -8.74 -14.62
CA SER A 169 11.52 -8.24 -13.65
C SER A 169 11.24 -6.84 -13.11
N VAL A 170 10.21 -6.17 -13.60
CA VAL A 170 9.89 -4.79 -13.18
C VAL A 170 9.20 -4.79 -11.83
N ILE A 171 9.71 -4.01 -10.89
CA ILE A 171 9.00 -3.70 -9.63
C ILE A 171 8.12 -2.50 -9.89
N ASP A 172 6.82 -2.68 -9.72
CA ASP A 172 5.80 -1.63 -9.86
C ASP A 172 5.03 -1.45 -8.55
N ASN A 173 3.90 -0.73 -8.58
CA ASN A 173 3.08 -0.48 -7.40
C ASN A 173 2.07 -1.61 -7.07
N ALA A 174 2.13 -2.76 -7.77
CA ALA A 174 1.20 -3.85 -7.54
C ALA A 174 1.71 -4.85 -6.48
N LEU A 175 0.78 -5.28 -5.61
CA LEU A 175 0.98 -6.33 -4.61
C LEU A 175 0.04 -7.51 -4.86
N HIS A 176 0.47 -8.71 -4.51
CA HIS A 176 -0.27 -9.97 -4.65
C HIS A 176 -1.02 -10.33 -3.36
N ARG A 177 -1.83 -11.38 -3.40
CA ARG A 177 -2.46 -11.96 -2.21
C ARG A 177 -1.39 -12.45 -1.22
N GLY A 178 -1.58 -12.13 0.06
CA GLY A 178 -0.69 -12.57 1.13
C GLY A 178 0.70 -11.92 1.10
N PHE A 179 0.83 -10.73 0.50
CA PHE A 179 2.07 -9.96 0.59
C PHE A 179 2.44 -9.67 2.05
N LYS A 180 3.72 -9.51 2.31
CA LYS A 180 4.27 -9.26 3.63
C LYS A 180 4.65 -7.79 3.81
N PHE A 181 4.92 -7.37 5.04
CA PHE A 181 5.38 -6.02 5.35
C PHE A 181 6.58 -5.60 4.49
N ARG A 182 7.54 -6.51 4.28
CA ARG A 182 8.70 -6.23 3.42
C ARG A 182 8.31 -5.96 1.95
N ASP A 183 7.30 -6.65 1.42
CA ASP A 183 6.81 -6.41 0.05
C ASP A 183 6.16 -5.02 -0.04
N LEU A 184 5.38 -4.63 0.98
CA LEU A 184 4.79 -3.29 1.10
C LEU A 184 5.88 -2.21 1.12
N VAL A 185 6.89 -2.36 1.98
CA VAL A 185 8.00 -1.41 2.07
C VAL A 185 8.76 -1.33 0.75
N ASN A 186 9.01 -2.45 0.06
CA ASN A 186 9.67 -2.44 -1.24
C ASN A 186 8.92 -1.60 -2.27
N VAL A 187 7.57 -1.68 -2.32
CA VAL A 187 6.76 -0.85 -3.21
C VAL A 187 6.82 0.63 -2.81
N ILE A 188 6.77 0.94 -1.52
CA ILE A 188 6.94 2.31 -1.02
C ILE A 188 8.28 2.89 -1.48
N LEU A 189 9.36 2.14 -1.34
CA LEU A 189 10.72 2.58 -1.66
C LEU A 189 10.98 2.78 -3.16
N GLN A 190 10.15 2.22 -4.04
CA GLN A 190 10.20 2.53 -5.48
C GLN A 190 9.56 3.89 -5.79
N GLN A 191 8.75 4.42 -4.90
CA GLN A 191 8.06 5.70 -5.08
C GLN A 191 8.67 6.81 -4.22
N ALA A 192 9.02 6.50 -2.97
CA ALA A 192 9.56 7.45 -1.99
C ALA A 192 11.04 7.73 -2.21
N ASN A 193 11.44 8.95 -1.86
CA ASN A 193 12.86 9.28 -1.63
C ASN A 193 13.18 9.05 -0.17
N VAL A 194 14.19 8.22 0.10
CA VAL A 194 14.70 8.05 1.46
C VAL A 194 15.68 9.16 1.81
N MET A 195 15.74 9.53 3.07
CA MET A 195 16.65 10.55 3.59
C MET A 195 17.92 9.89 4.11
N LYS A 196 19.07 10.38 3.66
CA LYS A 196 20.37 9.91 4.15
C LYS A 196 20.65 10.51 5.52
N ILE A 197 20.95 9.66 6.52
CA ILE A 197 21.37 10.07 7.87
C ILE A 197 22.89 10.08 7.94
N ASP A 198 23.54 8.98 7.52
CA ASP A 198 24.99 8.87 7.42
C ASP A 198 25.41 7.98 6.22
N SER A 199 26.68 7.55 6.15
CA SER A 199 27.21 6.78 5.02
C SER A 199 26.51 5.45 4.75
N ASN A 200 25.88 4.85 5.77
CA ASN A 200 25.27 3.53 5.71
C ASN A 200 23.81 3.48 6.20
N HIS A 201 23.33 4.58 6.79
CA HIS A 201 22.05 4.66 7.48
C HIS A 201 21.12 5.66 6.80
N PHE A 202 19.89 5.25 6.53
CA PHE A 202 18.86 5.98 5.81
C PHE A 202 17.52 5.91 6.58
N CYS A 203 16.59 6.81 6.24
CA CYS A 203 15.27 6.88 6.87
C CYS A 203 14.16 7.07 5.82
N LEU A 204 13.04 6.39 6.02
CA LEU A 204 11.76 6.54 5.34
C LEU A 204 10.72 7.14 6.30
#